data_409bd1917b8b5e6be682280942ab34f6
#
_entry.id   409bd1917b8b5e6be682280942ab34f6
#
_cell.length_a   1.000
_cell.length_b   1.000
_cell.length_c   1.000
_cell.angle_alpha   90.00
_cell.angle_beta   90.00
_cell.angle_gamma   90.00
#
_symmetry.space_group_name_H-M   'P 1'
#
loop_
_entity.id
_entity.type
_entity.pdbx_description
1 polymer ?
#
loop_
_entity_poly.entity_id
_entity_poly.type
_entity_poly.pdbx_seq_one_letter_code
_entity_poly.pdbx_strand_id
1 'polypeptide(L)'
;KGEKVDYAIAVNGKISMLIECKMVNAKLDAQHESQLHRYFHTTTARIGVLTDGIIYKFYTDLDEPNKMDNKPFLEFSVQQIDEVIVSELKKFTKASFNIEELLSSASELKYAKAIKSLINEQLVTPSDEFLKFVLNNIYTGRVTAQVKEQFIPIITKAFQQLINDKLNDRLKSALSIAEP
;
A
#
# COMPACT_ATOMS: atom_id res chain seq x y z
N LYS A 1 -29.70 18.48 11.79
CA LYS A 1 -29.37 18.09 10.38
C LYS A 1 -28.38 16.99 10.48
N GLY A 2 -28.72 15.80 9.99
CA GLY A 2 -27.78 14.67 9.98
C GLY A 2 -26.59 14.96 9.06
N GLU A 3 -25.40 14.55 9.46
CA GLU A 3 -24.22 14.53 8.59
C GLU A 3 -24.56 13.72 7.34
N LYS A 4 -23.97 14.05 6.20
CA LYS A 4 -24.14 13.32 4.93
C LYS A 4 -22.77 13.15 4.29
N VAL A 5 -22.55 12.01 3.67
CA VAL A 5 -21.41 11.81 2.76
C VAL A 5 -21.64 12.66 1.50
N ASP A 6 -20.58 13.20 0.92
CA ASP A 6 -20.72 14.10 -0.23
C ASP A 6 -21.23 13.36 -1.47
N TYR A 7 -20.71 12.15 -1.74
CA TYR A 7 -21.16 11.35 -2.88
C TYR A 7 -21.25 9.86 -2.51
N ALA A 8 -22.25 9.20 -3.11
CA ALA A 8 -22.39 7.75 -3.05
C ALA A 8 -22.59 7.23 -4.49
N ILE A 9 -21.78 6.26 -4.88
CA ILE A 9 -21.90 5.58 -6.17
C ILE A 9 -22.62 4.26 -5.95
N ALA A 10 -23.75 4.09 -6.64
CA ALA A 10 -24.52 2.86 -6.60
C ALA A 10 -24.35 2.07 -7.90
N VAL A 11 -24.19 0.77 -7.76
CA VAL A 11 -24.17 -0.20 -8.87
C VAL A 11 -25.30 -1.19 -8.64
N ASN A 12 -26.17 -1.37 -9.64
CA ASN A 12 -27.35 -2.24 -9.55
C ASN A 12 -28.23 -1.94 -8.30
N GLY A 13 -28.39 -0.66 -7.98
CA GLY A 13 -29.23 -0.22 -6.86
C GLY A 13 -28.60 -0.36 -5.47
N LYS A 14 -27.36 -0.87 -5.36
CA LYS A 14 -26.61 -1.00 -4.11
C LYS A 14 -25.49 0.05 -4.05
N ILE A 15 -25.32 0.71 -2.91
CA ILE A 15 -24.19 1.62 -2.69
C ILE A 15 -22.91 0.77 -2.65
N SER A 16 -22.01 1.05 -3.58
CA SER A 16 -20.74 0.32 -3.74
C SER A 16 -19.54 1.15 -3.31
N MET A 17 -19.63 2.49 -3.41
CA MET A 17 -18.55 3.40 -3.06
C MET A 17 -19.10 4.66 -2.41
N LEU A 18 -18.41 5.16 -1.39
CA LEU A 18 -18.64 6.43 -0.73
C LEU A 18 -17.46 7.37 -1.00
N ILE A 19 -17.72 8.65 -1.21
CA ILE A 19 -16.69 9.65 -1.44
C ILE A 19 -16.94 10.82 -0.50
N GLU A 20 -15.95 11.17 0.29
CA GLU A 20 -15.93 12.33 1.17
C GLU A 20 -14.87 13.31 0.66
N CYS A 21 -15.28 14.56 0.42
CA CYS A 21 -14.43 15.61 -0.12
C CYS A 21 -14.12 16.64 0.97
N LYS A 22 -12.90 17.09 1.02
CA LYS A 22 -12.46 18.16 1.92
C LYS A 22 -11.90 19.34 1.11
N MET A 23 -11.74 20.48 1.77
CA MET A 23 -11.11 21.64 1.14
C MET A 23 -9.70 21.31 0.68
N VAL A 24 -9.29 21.90 -0.42
CA VAL A 24 -7.92 21.74 -0.96
C VAL A 24 -6.88 22.05 0.11
N ASN A 25 -5.86 21.20 0.22
CA ASN A 25 -4.81 21.23 1.24
C ASN A 25 -5.31 20.98 2.68
N ALA A 26 -6.51 20.44 2.86
CA ALA A 26 -6.93 19.97 4.17
C ALA A 26 -6.05 18.77 4.59
N LYS A 27 -5.72 18.71 5.89
CA LYS A 27 -5.02 17.55 6.43
C LYS A 27 -5.99 16.37 6.49
N LEU A 28 -5.85 15.41 5.57
CA LEU A 28 -6.67 14.20 5.53
C LEU A 28 -6.26 13.23 6.65
N ASP A 29 -6.67 13.55 7.88
CA ASP A 29 -6.33 12.82 9.11
C ASP A 29 -7.51 12.00 9.65
N ALA A 30 -7.28 11.34 10.79
CA ALA A 30 -8.25 10.47 11.46
C ALA A 30 -9.60 11.15 11.76
N GLN A 31 -9.64 12.48 11.94
CA GLN A 31 -10.90 13.20 12.16
C GLN A 31 -11.76 13.20 10.89
N HIS A 32 -11.16 13.44 9.73
CA HIS A 32 -11.86 13.40 8.45
C HIS A 32 -12.22 11.97 8.03
N GLU A 33 -11.35 11.00 8.35
CA GLU A 33 -11.61 9.58 8.15
C GLU A 33 -12.82 9.10 8.96
N SER A 34 -13.01 9.61 10.20
CA SER A 34 -14.06 9.16 11.11
C SER A 34 -15.49 9.38 10.55
N GLN A 35 -15.71 10.41 9.74
CA GLN A 35 -16.98 10.64 9.08
C GLN A 35 -17.25 9.56 8.03
N LEU A 36 -16.26 9.28 7.17
CA LEU A 36 -16.35 8.24 6.16
C LEU A 36 -16.54 6.84 6.80
N HIS A 37 -15.83 6.55 7.91
CA HIS A 37 -16.00 5.33 8.69
C HIS A 37 -17.45 5.12 9.15
N ARG A 38 -18.11 6.15 9.70
CA ARG A 38 -19.50 6.03 10.16
C ARG A 38 -20.48 5.65 9.05
N TYR A 39 -20.31 6.26 7.87
CA TYR A 39 -21.15 5.93 6.71
C TYR A 39 -20.86 4.57 6.13
N PHE A 40 -19.61 4.18 6.13
CA PHE A 40 -19.18 2.86 5.66
C PHE A 40 -19.90 1.75 6.44
N HIS A 41 -19.96 1.84 7.76
CA HIS A 41 -20.66 0.89 8.62
C HIS A 41 -22.18 0.79 8.42
N THR A 42 -22.80 1.86 7.94
CA THR A 42 -24.27 1.94 7.82
C THR A 42 -24.77 1.69 6.40
N THR A 43 -23.89 1.39 5.48
CA THR A 43 -24.20 1.18 4.05
C THR A 43 -23.67 -0.17 3.56
N THR A 44 -23.96 -0.49 2.30
CA THR A 44 -23.38 -1.68 1.61
C THR A 44 -22.08 -1.35 0.87
N ALA A 45 -21.53 -0.16 1.10
CA ALA A 45 -20.30 0.26 0.45
C ALA A 45 -19.12 -0.63 0.86
N ARG A 46 -18.31 -0.99 -0.12
CA ARG A 46 -17.08 -1.76 0.05
C ARG A 46 -15.83 -0.91 -0.23
N ILE A 47 -16.01 0.28 -0.79
CA ILE A 47 -14.94 1.25 -1.10
C ILE A 47 -15.31 2.59 -0.47
N GLY A 48 -14.36 3.17 0.25
CA GLY A 48 -14.41 4.54 0.75
C GLY A 48 -13.31 5.39 0.10
N VAL A 49 -13.63 6.59 -0.31
CA VAL A 49 -12.65 7.54 -0.86
C VAL A 49 -12.68 8.81 -0.04
N LEU A 50 -11.54 9.24 0.44
CA LEU A 50 -11.31 10.53 1.08
C LEU A 50 -10.38 11.36 0.23
N THR A 51 -10.78 12.59 -0.10
CA THR A 51 -9.96 13.45 -0.97
C THR A 51 -10.10 14.92 -0.61
N ASP A 52 -9.03 15.69 -0.87
CA ASP A 52 -9.03 17.14 -0.91
C ASP A 52 -8.96 17.70 -2.35
N GLY A 53 -9.13 16.82 -3.35
CA GLY A 53 -9.01 17.15 -4.76
C GLY A 53 -7.59 17.04 -5.31
N ILE A 54 -6.55 17.00 -4.46
CA ILE A 54 -5.14 16.78 -4.82
C ILE A 54 -4.69 15.40 -4.38
N ILE A 55 -4.95 15.04 -3.13
CA ILE A 55 -4.65 13.73 -2.56
C ILE A 55 -5.92 12.89 -2.56
N TYR A 56 -5.79 11.65 -2.97
CA TYR A 56 -6.86 10.65 -2.95
C TYR A 56 -6.42 9.46 -2.11
N LYS A 57 -7.24 9.08 -1.13
CA LYS A 57 -7.06 7.93 -0.25
C LYS A 57 -8.22 6.97 -0.43
N PHE A 58 -7.94 5.73 -0.82
CA PHE A 58 -8.93 4.68 -1.04
C PHE A 58 -8.86 3.65 0.07
N TYR A 59 -10.01 3.37 0.68
CA TYR A 59 -10.18 2.45 1.79
C TYR A 59 -11.14 1.33 1.41
N THR A 60 -11.03 0.21 2.08
CA THR A 60 -11.93 -0.94 1.97
C THR A 60 -12.08 -1.62 3.33
N ASP A 61 -12.70 -2.79 3.40
CA ASP A 61 -13.00 -3.57 4.59
C ASP A 61 -12.36 -4.97 4.51
N LEU A 62 -11.05 -5.02 4.23
CA LEU A 62 -10.31 -6.29 4.11
C LEU A 62 -10.02 -6.96 5.45
N ASP A 63 -9.84 -6.19 6.51
CA ASP A 63 -9.52 -6.72 7.84
C ASP A 63 -10.76 -7.29 8.52
N GLU A 64 -11.90 -6.62 8.39
CA GLU A 64 -13.15 -6.98 9.04
C GLU A 64 -14.33 -6.55 8.15
N PRO A 65 -15.25 -7.46 7.77
CA PRO A 65 -16.37 -7.12 6.89
C PRO A 65 -17.22 -5.95 7.41
N ASN A 66 -17.58 -5.02 6.52
CA ASN A 66 -18.35 -3.80 6.79
C ASN A 66 -17.68 -2.83 7.77
N LYS A 67 -16.39 -2.99 8.02
CA LYS A 67 -15.60 -2.06 8.83
C LYS A 67 -14.44 -1.53 8.01
N MET A 68 -14.49 -0.26 7.70
CA MET A 68 -13.43 0.38 6.93
C MET A 68 -12.07 0.23 7.62
N ASP A 69 -11.07 -0.22 6.86
CA ASP A 69 -9.69 -0.37 7.33
C ASP A 69 -9.11 0.99 7.79
N ASN A 70 -8.23 0.96 8.78
CA ASN A 70 -7.60 2.20 9.30
C ASN A 70 -6.55 2.80 8.35
N LYS A 71 -6.09 2.04 7.36
CA LYS A 71 -5.09 2.51 6.39
C LYS A 71 -5.63 2.37 4.98
N PRO A 72 -5.39 3.38 4.12
CA PRO A 72 -5.76 3.29 2.73
C PRO A 72 -4.92 2.21 2.02
N PHE A 73 -5.57 1.42 1.16
CA PHE A 73 -4.88 0.46 0.31
C PHE A 73 -4.21 1.13 -0.90
N LEU A 74 -4.77 2.27 -1.35
CA LEU A 74 -4.21 3.09 -2.41
C LEU A 74 -4.26 4.56 -1.98
N GLU A 75 -3.14 5.26 -2.13
CA GLU A 75 -3.01 6.70 -1.88
C GLU A 75 -2.11 7.30 -2.96
N PHE A 76 -2.55 8.40 -3.55
CA PHE A 76 -1.78 9.11 -4.57
C PHE A 76 -2.12 10.59 -4.60
N SER A 77 -1.23 11.37 -5.22
CA SER A 77 -1.48 12.77 -5.60
C SER A 77 -1.71 12.87 -7.10
N VAL A 78 -2.72 13.64 -7.51
CA VAL A 78 -2.96 13.93 -8.94
C VAL A 78 -1.80 14.71 -9.60
N GLN A 79 -0.93 15.31 -8.79
CA GLN A 79 0.26 16.02 -9.26
C GLN A 79 1.43 15.07 -9.55
N GLN A 80 1.36 13.80 -9.10
CA GLN A 80 2.42 12.79 -9.24
C GLN A 80 1.79 11.44 -9.56
N ILE A 81 1.28 11.30 -10.77
CA ILE A 81 0.65 10.06 -11.25
C ILE A 81 1.65 9.30 -12.12
N ASP A 82 1.87 8.04 -11.79
CA ASP A 82 2.64 7.09 -12.58
C ASP A 82 1.73 6.06 -13.30
N GLU A 83 2.33 5.22 -14.16
CA GLU A 83 1.59 4.20 -14.93
C GLU A 83 0.94 3.14 -14.03
N VAL A 84 1.52 2.85 -12.86
CA VAL A 84 0.97 1.89 -11.91
C VAL A 84 -0.34 2.43 -11.33
N ILE A 85 -0.33 3.70 -10.89
CA ILE A 85 -1.53 4.38 -10.38
C ILE A 85 -2.61 4.46 -11.47
N VAL A 86 -2.23 4.80 -12.70
CA VAL A 86 -3.17 4.83 -13.84
C VAL A 86 -3.80 3.46 -14.06
N SER A 87 -3.03 2.39 -14.00
CA SER A 87 -3.53 1.02 -14.13
C SER A 87 -4.55 0.67 -13.05
N GLU A 88 -4.27 1.03 -11.80
CA GLU A 88 -5.21 0.81 -10.69
C GLU A 88 -6.48 1.64 -10.86
N LEU A 89 -6.36 2.93 -11.23
CA LEU A 89 -7.51 3.81 -11.42
C LEU A 89 -8.43 3.38 -12.56
N LYS A 90 -7.93 2.74 -13.61
CA LYS A 90 -8.75 2.17 -14.69
C LYS A 90 -9.77 1.15 -14.19
N LYS A 91 -9.50 0.43 -13.12
CA LYS A 91 -10.42 -0.54 -12.50
C LYS A 91 -11.67 0.13 -11.91
N PHE A 92 -11.60 1.44 -11.61
CA PHE A 92 -12.71 2.25 -11.08
C PHE A 92 -13.58 2.88 -12.18
N THR A 93 -13.23 2.73 -13.45
CA THR A 93 -14.04 3.27 -14.54
C THR A 93 -15.35 2.50 -14.66
N LYS A 94 -16.42 3.17 -15.11
CA LYS A 94 -17.75 2.57 -15.26
C LYS A 94 -17.73 1.28 -16.11
N ALA A 95 -16.88 1.20 -17.11
CA ALA A 95 -16.77 0.04 -17.99
C ALA A 95 -16.08 -1.16 -17.34
N SER A 96 -15.15 -0.92 -16.40
CA SER A 96 -14.30 -1.94 -15.77
C SER A 96 -14.65 -2.16 -14.29
N PHE A 97 -15.66 -1.48 -13.76
CA PHE A 97 -16.01 -1.56 -12.35
C PHE A 97 -16.53 -2.94 -11.97
N ASN A 98 -15.69 -3.70 -11.29
CA ASN A 98 -16.03 -4.99 -10.69
C ASN A 98 -15.55 -4.98 -9.25
N ILE A 99 -16.46 -5.06 -8.30
CA ILE A 99 -16.14 -4.95 -6.87
C ILE A 99 -15.23 -6.09 -6.38
N GLU A 100 -15.41 -7.30 -6.86
CA GLU A 100 -14.59 -8.45 -6.47
C GLU A 100 -13.14 -8.30 -6.96
N GLU A 101 -12.94 -7.84 -8.19
CA GLU A 101 -11.63 -7.56 -8.74
C GLU A 101 -10.95 -6.39 -8.02
N LEU A 102 -11.72 -5.35 -7.66
CA LEU A 102 -11.21 -4.23 -6.87
C LEU A 102 -10.76 -4.67 -5.48
N LEU A 103 -11.52 -5.52 -4.80
CA LEU A 103 -11.16 -6.03 -3.48
C LEU A 103 -9.91 -6.93 -3.54
N SER A 104 -9.79 -7.76 -4.58
CA SER A 104 -8.59 -8.56 -4.82
C SER A 104 -7.35 -7.66 -5.02
N SER A 105 -7.47 -6.65 -5.89
CA SER A 105 -6.38 -5.68 -6.12
C SER A 105 -6.05 -4.89 -4.86
N ALA A 106 -7.04 -4.46 -4.08
CA ALA A 106 -6.85 -3.78 -2.82
C ALA A 106 -6.07 -4.64 -1.82
N SER A 107 -6.40 -5.93 -1.76
CA SER A 107 -5.68 -6.91 -0.93
C SER A 107 -4.21 -7.03 -1.36
N GLU A 108 -3.95 -7.19 -2.65
CA GLU A 108 -2.58 -7.25 -3.18
C GLU A 108 -1.78 -5.98 -2.86
N LEU A 109 -2.34 -4.80 -3.09
CA LEU A 109 -1.69 -3.52 -2.81
C LEU A 109 -1.39 -3.35 -1.31
N LYS A 110 -2.36 -3.68 -0.45
CA LYS A 110 -2.22 -3.60 1.00
C LYS A 110 -1.07 -4.47 1.51
N TYR A 111 -1.10 -5.75 1.13
CA TYR A 111 -0.06 -6.69 1.58
C TYR A 111 1.30 -6.44 0.92
N ALA A 112 1.35 -6.06 -0.35
CA ALA A 112 2.61 -5.69 -0.99
C ALA A 112 3.25 -4.47 -0.32
N LYS A 113 2.45 -3.45 0.06
CA LYS A 113 2.94 -2.29 0.82
C LYS A 113 3.46 -2.70 2.20
N ALA A 114 2.73 -3.55 2.93
CA ALA A 114 3.14 -4.04 4.24
C ALA A 114 4.44 -4.87 4.17
N ILE A 115 4.55 -5.77 3.20
CA ILE A 115 5.75 -6.59 2.97
C ILE A 115 6.95 -5.70 2.62
N LYS A 116 6.78 -4.73 1.72
CA LYS A 116 7.85 -3.78 1.37
C LYS A 116 8.33 -2.99 2.60
N SER A 117 7.40 -2.52 3.44
CA SER A 117 7.75 -1.82 4.68
C SER A 117 8.54 -2.72 5.63
N LEU A 118 8.04 -3.94 5.87
CA LEU A 118 8.71 -4.91 6.72
C LEU A 118 10.12 -5.24 6.22
N ILE A 119 10.26 -5.50 4.92
CA ILE A 119 11.57 -5.79 4.33
C ILE A 119 12.50 -4.57 4.49
N ASN A 120 12.00 -3.37 4.20
CA ASN A 120 12.80 -2.14 4.32
C ASN A 120 13.28 -1.91 5.76
N GLU A 121 12.44 -2.19 6.76
CA GLU A 121 12.85 -2.15 8.18
C GLU A 121 14.00 -3.11 8.46
N GLN A 122 13.91 -4.35 7.95
CA GLN A 122 14.99 -5.33 8.11
C GLN A 122 16.28 -4.95 7.37
N LEU A 123 16.19 -4.18 6.28
CA LEU A 123 17.36 -3.67 5.55
C LEU A 123 18.12 -2.58 6.33
N VAL A 124 17.39 -1.79 7.12
CA VAL A 124 17.97 -0.67 7.90
C VAL A 124 18.38 -1.14 9.29
N THR A 125 17.50 -1.86 9.96
CA THR A 125 17.70 -2.35 11.34
C THR A 125 17.16 -3.77 11.45
N PRO A 126 17.98 -4.80 11.15
CA PRO A 126 17.56 -6.19 11.24
C PRO A 126 17.07 -6.56 12.64
N SER A 127 15.89 -7.16 12.75
CA SER A 127 15.37 -7.68 14.02
C SER A 127 16.15 -8.93 14.47
N ASP A 128 16.05 -9.27 15.75
CA ASP A 128 16.70 -10.47 16.30
C ASP A 128 16.23 -11.76 15.63
N GLU A 129 14.93 -11.84 15.32
CA GLU A 129 14.33 -12.97 14.60
C GLU A 129 14.87 -13.07 13.18
N PHE A 130 15.01 -11.94 12.49
CA PHE A 130 15.55 -11.91 11.13
C PHE A 130 17.04 -12.27 11.12
N LEU A 131 17.82 -11.77 12.06
CA LEU A 131 19.23 -12.15 12.25
C LEU A 131 19.37 -13.66 12.49
N LYS A 132 18.55 -14.22 13.39
CA LYS A 132 18.54 -15.66 13.64
C LYS A 132 18.19 -16.46 12.38
N PHE A 133 17.15 -16.03 11.65
CA PHE A 133 16.75 -16.68 10.41
C PHE A 133 17.90 -16.71 9.39
N VAL A 134 18.55 -15.58 9.15
CA VAL A 134 19.67 -15.49 8.20
C VAL A 134 20.85 -16.36 8.68
N LEU A 135 21.28 -16.17 9.94
CA LEU A 135 22.45 -16.87 10.49
C LEU A 135 22.28 -18.39 10.53
N ASN A 136 21.10 -18.89 10.87
CA ASN A 136 20.84 -20.34 10.88
C ASN A 136 20.96 -20.98 9.49
N ASN A 137 20.85 -20.19 8.42
CA ASN A 137 20.98 -20.69 7.05
C ASN A 137 22.40 -20.58 6.47
N ILE A 138 23.26 -19.70 7.03
CA ILE A 138 24.57 -19.41 6.43
C ILE A 138 25.75 -19.63 7.38
N TYR A 139 25.52 -19.67 8.68
CA TYR A 139 26.57 -19.74 9.70
C TYR A 139 26.56 -21.09 10.41
N THR A 140 27.66 -21.79 10.36
CA THR A 140 27.79 -23.16 10.91
C THR A 140 28.12 -23.22 12.40
N GLY A 141 28.47 -22.07 13.02
CA GLY A 141 28.80 -21.98 14.43
C GLY A 141 27.56 -21.67 15.29
N ARG A 142 27.79 -21.57 16.61
CA ARG A 142 26.74 -21.20 17.56
C ARG A 142 26.36 -19.72 17.39
N VAL A 143 25.09 -19.42 17.17
CA VAL A 143 24.55 -18.06 17.06
C VAL A 143 24.47 -17.42 18.46
N THR A 144 25.45 -16.61 18.82
CA THR A 144 25.50 -15.85 20.07
C THR A 144 25.12 -14.38 19.82
N ALA A 145 24.90 -13.59 20.89
CA ALA A 145 24.67 -12.15 20.78
C ALA A 145 25.82 -11.44 20.05
N GLN A 146 27.06 -11.76 20.39
CA GLN A 146 28.25 -11.20 19.74
C GLN A 146 28.31 -11.52 18.25
N VAL A 147 27.97 -12.75 17.85
CA VAL A 147 27.91 -13.13 16.41
C VAL A 147 26.84 -12.32 15.69
N LYS A 148 25.66 -12.13 16.30
CA LYS A 148 24.61 -11.32 15.71
C LYS A 148 25.07 -9.87 15.50
N GLU A 149 25.67 -9.24 16.48
CA GLU A 149 26.21 -7.87 16.36
C GLU A 149 27.24 -7.75 15.23
N GLN A 150 28.11 -8.74 15.06
CA GLN A 150 29.08 -8.75 13.96
C GLN A 150 28.42 -8.88 12.59
N PHE A 151 27.29 -9.60 12.50
CA PHE A 151 26.61 -9.84 11.22
C PHE A 151 25.64 -8.72 10.81
N ILE A 152 25.17 -7.86 11.71
CA ILE A 152 24.31 -6.71 11.36
C ILE A 152 24.90 -5.89 10.18
N PRO A 153 26.12 -5.34 10.26
CA PRO A 153 26.69 -4.56 9.16
C PRO A 153 26.93 -5.38 7.90
N ILE A 154 27.22 -6.68 8.04
CA ILE A 154 27.42 -7.58 6.90
C ILE A 154 26.12 -7.77 6.13
N ILE A 155 25.03 -8.05 6.84
CA ILE A 155 23.69 -8.22 6.26
C ILE A 155 23.22 -6.94 5.58
N THR A 156 23.33 -5.80 6.26
CA THR A 156 22.94 -4.48 5.71
C THR A 156 23.72 -4.19 4.41
N LYS A 157 25.05 -4.43 4.42
CA LYS A 157 25.88 -4.23 3.23
C LYS A 157 25.51 -5.19 2.09
N ALA A 158 25.26 -6.46 2.41
CA ALA A 158 24.88 -7.47 1.41
C ALA A 158 23.56 -7.09 0.72
N PHE A 159 22.56 -6.58 1.46
CA PHE A 159 21.32 -6.09 0.87
C PHE A 159 21.52 -4.87 -0.02
N GLN A 160 22.35 -3.89 0.41
CA GLN A 160 22.67 -2.73 -0.42
C GLN A 160 23.34 -3.16 -1.73
N GLN A 161 24.25 -4.11 -1.68
CA GLN A 161 24.90 -4.67 -2.86
C GLN A 161 23.88 -5.36 -3.78
N LEU A 162 23.01 -6.22 -3.24
CA LEU A 162 21.98 -6.91 -4.00
C LEU A 162 21.04 -5.92 -4.73
N ILE A 163 20.63 -4.84 -4.06
CA ILE A 163 19.79 -3.80 -4.68
C ILE A 163 20.55 -3.11 -5.82
N ASN A 164 21.82 -2.74 -5.61
CA ASN A 164 22.63 -2.11 -6.63
C ASN A 164 22.88 -3.03 -7.83
N ASP A 165 23.14 -4.31 -7.61
CA ASP A 165 23.29 -5.31 -8.67
C ASP A 165 22.01 -5.40 -9.52
N LYS A 166 20.83 -5.48 -8.87
CA LYS A 166 19.54 -5.51 -9.58
C LYS A 166 19.25 -4.22 -10.36
N LEU A 167 19.63 -3.06 -9.85
CA LEU A 167 19.52 -1.78 -10.57
C LEU A 167 20.44 -1.76 -11.78
N ASN A 168 21.69 -2.19 -11.63
CA ASN A 168 22.65 -2.25 -12.73
C ASN A 168 22.21 -3.22 -13.83
N ASP A 169 21.66 -4.39 -13.47
CA ASP A 169 21.12 -5.34 -14.43
C ASP A 169 19.95 -4.76 -15.23
N ARG A 170 19.05 -4.01 -14.58
CA ARG A 170 17.94 -3.31 -15.26
C ARG A 170 18.44 -2.22 -16.20
N LEU A 171 19.43 -1.42 -15.76
CA LEU A 171 20.03 -0.39 -16.61
C LEU A 171 20.70 -0.99 -17.85
N LYS A 172 21.48 -2.07 -17.69
CA LYS A 172 22.08 -2.79 -18.81
C LYS A 172 21.04 -3.32 -19.79
N SER A 173 19.97 -3.93 -19.27
CA SER A 173 18.86 -4.43 -20.11
C SER A 173 18.15 -3.31 -20.87
N ALA A 174 17.92 -2.15 -20.22
CA ALA A 174 17.31 -1.00 -20.88
C ALA A 174 18.22 -0.41 -21.98
N LEU A 175 19.53 -0.35 -21.76
CA LEU A 175 20.49 0.14 -22.75
C LEU A 175 20.63 -0.82 -23.94
N SER A 176 20.60 -2.12 -23.72
CA SER A 176 20.67 -3.13 -24.80
C SER A 176 19.43 -3.16 -25.70
N ILE A 177 18.29 -2.64 -25.23
CA ILE A 177 17.06 -2.50 -26.03
C ILE A 177 17.09 -1.20 -26.86
N ALA A 178 17.91 -0.22 -26.45
CA ALA A 178 18.01 1.10 -27.10
C ALA A 178 19.05 1.17 -28.23
N GLU A 179 19.82 0.10 -28.45
CA GLU A 179 20.73 0.01 -29.63
C GLU A 179 19.91 -0.51 -30.82
N PRO A 180 19.91 0.23 -31.96
CA PRO A 180 19.11 -0.11 -33.16
C PRO A 180 19.66 -1.32 -33.92
#